data_cb7d64b115ba2d4adcf0ec4512062d5e
#
_entry.id   cb7d64b115ba2d4adcf0ec4512062d5e
#
_cell.length_a   1.000
_cell.length_b   1.000
_cell.length_c   1.000
_cell.angle_alpha   90.00
_cell.angle_beta   90.00
_cell.angle_gamma   90.00
#
_symmetry.space_group_name_H-M   'P 1'
#
loop_
_entity.id
_entity.type
_entity.pdbx_description
1 polymer ?
#
loop_
_entity_poly.entity_id
_entity_poly.type
_entity_poly.pdbx_seq_one_letter_code
_entity_poly.pdbx_strand_id
1 'polypeptide(L)'
;MKLLRSWLQDWIDLTDIDDTDLSTALESLGFEIEDYKLINPDYKNIIVGKVLEIYPHPNADKVRVTKVDVGNKIYEIVCGAWNFEEGAIVPVALPNSYIKDSFKIDKRDIRGVESNGMICSASELNLWDEHDGILILDESFKIGSDLSKTYNSTDSYCCLLYTSDAADDGVG
;
A
#
# COMPACT_ATOMS: atom_id res chain seq x y z
N MET A 1 14.05 -5.26 -15.03
CA MET A 1 13.69 -3.89 -14.59
C MET A 1 12.17 -3.77 -14.48
N LYS A 2 11.64 -3.10 -13.46
CA LYS A 2 10.19 -2.87 -13.33
C LYS A 2 9.84 -1.50 -13.89
N LEU A 3 8.88 -1.45 -14.81
CA LEU A 3 8.40 -0.24 -15.45
C LEU A 3 6.92 -0.04 -15.08
N LEU A 4 6.63 1.01 -14.32
CA LEU A 4 5.27 1.37 -13.94
C LEU A 4 4.55 2.09 -15.08
N ARG A 5 3.28 1.75 -15.30
CA ARG A 5 2.44 2.43 -16.30
C ARG A 5 2.26 3.92 -15.97
N SER A 6 2.07 4.25 -14.68
CA SER A 6 1.96 5.64 -14.24
C SER A 6 3.18 6.48 -14.60
N TRP A 7 4.39 5.91 -14.52
CA TRP A 7 5.60 6.62 -14.94
C TRP A 7 5.66 6.89 -16.43
N LEU A 8 5.18 5.94 -17.26
CA LEU A 8 5.10 6.15 -18.68
C LEU A 8 4.07 7.23 -19.02
N GLN A 9 2.98 7.29 -18.29
CA GLN A 9 1.91 8.26 -18.49
C GLN A 9 2.33 9.71 -18.22
N ASP A 10 3.37 9.92 -17.43
CA ASP A 10 4.00 11.24 -17.25
C ASP A 10 4.68 11.77 -18.50
N TRP A 11 5.02 10.87 -19.46
CA TRP A 11 5.76 11.21 -20.68
C TRP A 11 4.96 11.04 -21.96
N ILE A 12 4.02 10.11 -21.97
CA ILE A 12 3.19 9.79 -23.13
C ILE A 12 1.75 9.58 -22.69
N ASP A 13 0.80 10.01 -23.50
CA ASP A 13 -0.61 9.77 -23.23
C ASP A 13 -0.98 8.30 -23.51
N LEU A 14 -1.33 7.59 -22.44
CA LEU A 14 -1.73 6.18 -22.47
C LEU A 14 -3.24 6.01 -22.23
N THR A 15 -4.04 7.06 -22.31
CA THR A 15 -5.46 7.04 -21.93
C THR A 15 -6.26 6.00 -22.70
N ASP A 16 -6.00 5.84 -23.99
CA ASP A 16 -6.71 4.92 -24.87
C ASP A 16 -5.91 3.62 -25.16
N ILE A 17 -4.80 3.40 -24.48
CA ILE A 17 -3.94 2.22 -24.66
C ILE A 17 -4.18 1.28 -23.49
N ASP A 18 -4.65 0.08 -23.74
CA ASP A 18 -4.76 -0.93 -22.69
C ASP A 18 -3.39 -1.59 -22.37
N ASP A 19 -3.36 -2.38 -21.33
CA ASP A 19 -2.13 -3.02 -20.85
C ASP A 19 -1.60 -4.09 -21.82
N THR A 20 -2.47 -4.72 -22.59
CA THR A 20 -2.09 -5.70 -23.61
C THR A 20 -1.44 -5.01 -24.79
N ASP A 21 -2.03 -3.90 -25.22
CA ASP A 21 -1.50 -3.07 -26.32
C ASP A 21 -0.14 -2.46 -25.93
N LEU A 22 -0.01 -1.99 -24.68
CA LEU A 22 1.25 -1.47 -24.14
C LEU A 22 2.34 -2.55 -24.13
N SER A 23 2.01 -3.77 -23.66
CA SER A 23 2.95 -4.89 -23.68
C SER A 23 3.39 -5.22 -25.10
N THR A 24 2.46 -5.32 -26.04
CA THR A 24 2.74 -5.59 -27.47
C THR A 24 3.63 -4.51 -28.08
N ALA A 25 3.37 -3.25 -27.76
CA ALA A 25 4.19 -2.14 -28.22
C ALA A 25 5.62 -2.22 -27.69
N LEU A 26 5.80 -2.51 -26.40
CA LEU A 26 7.12 -2.66 -25.79
C LEU A 26 7.89 -3.85 -26.40
N GLU A 27 7.23 -4.99 -26.63
CA GLU A 27 7.84 -6.14 -27.29
C GLU A 27 8.25 -5.81 -28.73
N SER A 28 7.44 -5.05 -29.46
CA SER A 28 7.77 -4.61 -30.81
C SER A 28 8.99 -3.69 -30.88
N LEU A 29 9.30 -3.00 -29.80
CA LEU A 29 10.50 -2.17 -29.63
C LEU A 29 11.73 -2.99 -29.18
N GLY A 30 11.58 -4.30 -29.01
CA GLY A 30 12.67 -5.21 -28.65
C GLY A 30 12.85 -5.40 -27.15
N PHE A 31 11.90 -4.95 -26.32
CA PHE A 31 11.92 -5.28 -24.91
C PHE A 31 11.32 -6.68 -24.69
N GLU A 32 11.97 -7.49 -23.92
CA GLU A 32 11.44 -8.79 -23.52
C GLU A 32 10.70 -8.62 -22.19
N ILE A 33 9.40 -8.95 -22.15
CA ILE A 33 8.56 -8.84 -20.97
C ILE A 33 8.52 -10.19 -20.28
N GLU A 34 9.09 -10.26 -19.05
CA GLU A 34 9.09 -11.46 -18.22
C GLU A 34 7.76 -11.67 -17.50
N ASP A 35 7.18 -10.60 -17.01
CA ASP A 35 5.95 -10.63 -16.21
C ASP A 35 5.22 -9.29 -16.29
N TYR A 36 3.89 -9.35 -16.23
CA TYR A 36 3.01 -8.20 -16.18
C TYR A 36 2.10 -8.34 -14.98
N LYS A 37 2.11 -7.37 -14.09
CA LYS A 37 1.28 -7.38 -12.88
C LYS A 37 0.44 -6.14 -12.76
N LEU A 38 -0.85 -6.35 -12.56
CA LEU A 38 -1.76 -5.31 -12.12
C LEU A 38 -1.55 -5.08 -10.62
N ILE A 39 -1.21 -3.86 -10.27
CA ILE A 39 -1.25 -3.41 -8.88
C ILE A 39 -2.68 -2.96 -8.62
N ASN A 40 -3.53 -3.90 -8.28
CA ASN A 40 -4.91 -3.60 -7.88
C ASN A 40 -5.13 -4.17 -6.48
N PRO A 41 -4.84 -3.41 -5.43
CA PRO A 41 -5.19 -3.83 -4.09
C PRO A 41 -6.71 -3.78 -3.96
N ASP A 42 -7.36 -4.94 -3.94
CA ASP A 42 -8.79 -5.08 -3.59
C ASP A 42 -8.96 -4.79 -2.10
N TYR A 43 -8.86 -3.50 -1.74
CA TYR A 43 -9.03 -3.05 -0.37
C TYR A 43 -10.50 -3.15 0.04
N LYS A 44 -10.82 -4.08 0.93
CA LYS A 44 -12.15 -4.19 1.54
C LYS A 44 -12.10 -3.74 2.99
N ASN A 45 -12.93 -2.76 3.34
CA ASN A 45 -13.00 -2.17 4.69
C ASN A 45 -11.67 -1.54 5.18
N ILE A 46 -10.87 -0.99 4.26
CA ILE A 46 -9.74 -0.16 4.63
C ILE A 46 -10.13 1.29 4.45
N ILE A 47 -10.18 2.01 5.56
CA ILE A 47 -10.75 3.35 5.64
C ILE A 47 -9.64 4.35 5.96
N VAL A 48 -9.73 5.54 5.39
CA VAL A 48 -8.85 6.65 5.75
C VAL A 48 -9.24 7.16 7.13
N GLY A 49 -8.32 7.10 8.08
CA GLY A 49 -8.50 7.55 9.46
C GLY A 49 -7.55 8.66 9.83
N LYS A 50 -7.92 9.43 10.86
CA LYS A 50 -7.08 10.43 11.50
C LYS A 50 -6.75 10.03 12.92
N VAL A 51 -5.48 10.02 13.25
CA VAL A 51 -5.03 9.77 14.62
C VAL A 51 -5.35 10.98 15.49
N LEU A 52 -6.18 10.81 16.50
CA LEU A 52 -6.59 11.88 17.41
C LEU A 52 -5.71 11.94 18.65
N GLU A 53 -5.42 10.79 19.25
CA GLU A 53 -4.68 10.67 20.50
C GLU A 53 -3.74 9.47 20.44
N ILE A 54 -2.59 9.59 21.08
CA ILE A 54 -1.62 8.52 21.23
C ILE A 54 -1.19 8.45 22.71
N TYR A 55 -1.28 7.29 23.33
CA TYR A 55 -0.84 7.10 24.70
C TYR A 55 -0.12 5.76 24.90
N PRO A 56 0.73 5.65 25.95
CA PRO A 56 1.45 4.43 26.25
C PRO A 56 0.50 3.27 26.53
N HIS A 57 0.87 2.08 26.09
CA HIS A 57 0.12 0.88 26.43
C HIS A 57 0.37 0.51 27.92
N PRO A 58 -0.67 0.21 28.73
CA PRO A 58 -0.52 0.01 30.17
C PRO A 58 0.35 -1.21 30.53
N ASN A 59 0.41 -2.21 29.67
CA ASN A 59 1.07 -3.49 29.95
C ASN A 59 2.13 -3.86 28.90
N ALA A 60 2.59 -2.91 28.06
CA ALA A 60 3.56 -3.19 27.01
C ALA A 60 4.33 -1.94 26.56
N ASP A 61 5.66 -2.02 26.60
CA ASP A 61 6.54 -0.88 26.28
C ASP A 61 6.80 -0.71 24.77
N LYS A 62 6.54 -1.75 23.97
CA LYS A 62 6.85 -1.76 22.51
C LYS A 62 5.69 -1.36 21.61
N VAL A 63 4.54 -1.06 22.20
CA VAL A 63 3.33 -0.69 21.48
C VAL A 63 2.67 0.50 22.15
N ARG A 64 1.92 1.26 21.34
CA ARG A 64 1.13 2.41 21.81
C ARG A 64 -0.34 2.15 21.52
N VAL A 65 -1.20 2.77 22.29
CA VAL A 65 -2.64 2.77 22.05
C VAL A 65 -3.00 4.08 21.35
N THR A 66 -3.79 3.99 20.29
CA THR A 66 -4.19 5.15 19.51
C THR A 66 -5.71 5.25 19.45
N LYS A 67 -6.25 6.45 19.45
CA LYS A 67 -7.64 6.72 19.06
C LYS A 67 -7.65 7.27 17.66
N VAL A 68 -8.34 6.58 16.77
CA VAL A 68 -8.39 6.93 15.34
C VAL A 68 -9.83 7.19 14.92
N ASP A 69 -10.06 8.39 14.40
CA ASP A 69 -11.33 8.78 13.80
C ASP A 69 -11.40 8.29 12.36
N VAL A 70 -12.40 7.49 12.03
CA VAL A 70 -12.69 7.01 10.67
C VAL A 70 -13.94 7.68 10.08
N GLY A 71 -14.26 8.87 10.54
CA GLY A 71 -15.32 9.73 10.01
C GLY A 71 -16.70 9.51 10.67
N ASN A 72 -17.08 8.31 10.97
CA ASN A 72 -18.35 7.97 11.60
C ASN A 72 -18.18 7.44 13.03
N LYS A 73 -16.98 7.05 13.41
CA LYS A 73 -16.67 6.44 14.70
C LYS A 73 -15.18 6.58 15.02
N ILE A 74 -14.88 6.64 16.31
CA ILE A 74 -13.50 6.59 16.83
C ILE A 74 -13.23 5.14 17.26
N TYR A 75 -12.10 4.60 16.79
CA TYR A 75 -11.62 3.27 17.16
C TYR A 75 -10.37 3.37 18.01
N GLU A 76 -10.30 2.52 19.02
CA GLU A 76 -9.08 2.30 19.77
C GLU A 76 -8.29 1.18 19.11
N ILE A 77 -7.04 1.48 18.74
CA ILE A 77 -6.18 0.57 17.98
C ILE A 77 -4.79 0.55 18.63
N VAL A 78 -4.29 -0.64 18.88
CA VAL A 78 -2.92 -0.83 19.38
C VAL A 78 -1.97 -0.90 18.20
N CYS A 79 -0.93 -0.08 18.20
CA CYS A 79 0.04 0.03 17.12
C CYS A 79 1.48 -0.08 17.65
N GLY A 80 2.31 -0.86 16.95
CA GLY A 80 3.74 -1.02 17.25
C GLY A 80 4.66 -0.04 16.52
N ALA A 81 4.13 0.72 15.58
CA ALA A 81 4.93 1.70 14.83
C ALA A 81 5.12 3.00 15.62
N TRP A 82 6.25 3.69 15.34
CA TRP A 82 6.66 4.92 16.03
C TRP A 82 6.86 6.10 15.08
N ASN A 83 6.66 5.89 13.77
CA ASN A 83 6.91 6.89 12.71
C ASN A 83 5.78 7.89 12.51
N PHE A 84 4.82 8.01 13.42
CA PHE A 84 3.68 8.92 13.29
C PHE A 84 3.33 9.59 14.61
N GLU A 85 2.61 10.71 14.51
CA GLU A 85 2.15 11.53 15.64
C GLU A 85 0.64 11.78 15.56
N GLU A 86 0.10 12.44 16.58
CA GLU A 86 -1.28 12.92 16.58
C GLU A 86 -1.53 13.86 15.39
N GLY A 87 -2.66 13.70 14.74
CA GLY A 87 -3.02 14.43 13.52
C GLY A 87 -2.70 13.66 12.23
N ALA A 88 -1.86 12.62 12.27
CA ALA A 88 -1.52 11.85 11.08
C ALA A 88 -2.75 11.23 10.41
N ILE A 89 -2.78 11.27 9.08
CA ILE A 89 -3.77 10.59 8.25
C ILE A 89 -3.20 9.23 7.88
N VAL A 90 -3.95 8.17 8.14
CA VAL A 90 -3.45 6.80 8.05
C VAL A 90 -4.49 5.84 7.47
N PRO A 91 -4.08 4.77 6.79
CA PRO A 91 -4.99 3.70 6.39
C PRO A 91 -5.30 2.79 7.56
N VAL A 92 -6.58 2.56 7.82
CA VAL A 92 -7.08 1.74 8.91
C VAL A 92 -7.83 0.53 8.37
N ALA A 93 -7.31 -0.65 8.63
CA ALA A 93 -8.01 -1.90 8.38
C ALA A 93 -8.99 -2.16 9.53
N LEU A 94 -10.29 -2.05 9.25
CA LEU A 94 -11.35 -2.31 10.21
C LEU A 94 -11.55 -3.84 10.40
N PRO A 95 -12.22 -4.28 11.47
CA PRO A 95 -12.57 -5.69 11.63
C PRO A 95 -13.32 -6.24 10.41
N ASN A 96 -12.97 -7.47 10.00
CA ASN A 96 -13.39 -8.14 8.77
C ASN A 96 -12.80 -7.57 7.47
N SER A 97 -11.77 -6.75 7.52
CA SER A 97 -10.96 -6.44 6.34
C SER A 97 -9.90 -7.52 6.09
N TYR A 98 -9.40 -7.52 4.87
CA TYR A 98 -8.32 -8.40 4.45
C TYR A 98 -7.18 -7.54 3.93
N ILE A 99 -5.96 -7.90 4.34
CA ILE A 99 -4.71 -7.29 3.90
C ILE A 99 -3.86 -8.32 3.14
N LYS A 100 -2.59 -8.03 2.88
CA LYS A 100 -1.65 -8.90 2.18
C LYS A 100 -1.87 -10.39 2.51
N ASP A 101 -1.82 -11.22 1.48
CA ASP A 101 -1.96 -12.68 1.57
C ASP A 101 -3.29 -13.17 2.20
N SER A 102 -4.35 -12.40 2.03
CA SER A 102 -5.67 -12.69 2.59
C SER A 102 -5.70 -12.77 4.12
N PHE A 103 -4.77 -12.08 4.78
CA PHE A 103 -4.76 -12.01 6.23
C PHE A 103 -5.95 -11.20 6.73
N LYS A 104 -6.84 -11.88 7.46
CA LYS A 104 -8.05 -11.26 8.01
C LYS A 104 -7.75 -10.46 9.26
N ILE A 105 -8.21 -9.21 9.29
CA ILE A 105 -8.16 -8.35 10.47
C ILE A 105 -9.44 -8.52 11.26
N ASP A 106 -9.29 -8.87 12.52
CA ASP A 106 -10.37 -8.96 13.50
C ASP A 106 -10.00 -8.18 14.77
N LYS A 107 -10.97 -7.98 15.64
CA LYS A 107 -10.71 -7.45 16.98
C LYS A 107 -9.78 -8.39 17.75
N ARG A 108 -8.81 -7.83 18.42
CA ARG A 108 -7.85 -8.61 19.23
C ARG A 108 -7.62 -7.94 20.58
N ASP A 109 -7.55 -8.74 21.61
CA ASP A 109 -6.99 -8.29 22.90
C ASP A 109 -5.47 -8.35 22.81
N ILE A 110 -4.85 -7.23 23.06
CA ILE A 110 -3.39 -7.11 23.11
C ILE A 110 -3.03 -6.73 24.55
N ARG A 111 -2.67 -7.71 25.35
CA ARG A 111 -2.27 -7.57 26.76
C ARG A 111 -3.27 -6.77 27.62
N GLY A 112 -4.56 -7.02 27.41
CA GLY A 112 -5.65 -6.40 28.17
C GLY A 112 -6.20 -5.10 27.57
N VAL A 113 -5.76 -4.72 26.37
CA VAL A 113 -6.35 -3.62 25.60
C VAL A 113 -6.95 -4.17 24.31
N GLU A 114 -8.24 -3.93 24.09
CA GLU A 114 -8.92 -4.34 22.86
C GLU A 114 -8.50 -3.43 21.69
N SER A 115 -7.83 -4.01 20.68
CA SER A 115 -7.55 -3.35 19.41
C SER A 115 -8.68 -3.63 18.43
N ASN A 116 -9.33 -2.59 17.96
CA ASN A 116 -10.49 -2.66 17.07
C ASN A 116 -10.09 -2.43 15.60
N GLY A 117 -9.07 -3.13 15.12
CA GLY A 117 -8.53 -3.00 13.79
C GLY A 117 -7.01 -2.84 13.81
N MET A 118 -6.47 -2.40 12.70
CA MET A 118 -5.02 -2.21 12.52
C MET A 118 -4.74 -0.98 11.66
N ILE A 119 -3.74 -0.18 12.03
CA ILE A 119 -3.17 0.85 11.18
C ILE A 119 -2.14 0.15 10.27
N CYS A 120 -2.26 0.33 8.95
CA CYS A 120 -1.50 -0.45 8.00
C CYS A 120 -0.22 0.23 7.54
N SER A 121 0.81 -0.58 7.29
CA SER A 121 2.01 -0.19 6.54
C SER A 121 1.79 -0.32 5.03
N ALA A 122 2.71 0.22 4.24
CA ALA A 122 2.69 0.07 2.78
C ALA A 122 2.80 -1.40 2.36
N SER A 123 3.66 -2.19 3.02
CA SER A 123 3.84 -3.60 2.73
C SER A 123 2.62 -4.45 3.08
N GLU A 124 1.89 -4.12 4.14
CA GLU A 124 0.63 -4.79 4.51
C GLU A 124 -0.50 -4.49 3.52
N LEU A 125 -0.44 -3.33 2.87
CA LEU A 125 -1.33 -2.95 1.77
C LEU A 125 -0.83 -3.44 0.39
N ASN A 126 0.26 -4.18 0.34
CA ASN A 126 0.87 -4.68 -0.89
C ASN A 126 1.22 -3.60 -1.92
N LEU A 127 1.58 -2.41 -1.43
CA LEU A 127 1.98 -1.27 -2.27
C LEU A 127 3.46 -1.36 -2.65
N TRP A 128 4.34 -1.46 -1.66
CA TRP A 128 5.79 -1.67 -1.83
C TRP A 128 6.39 -2.29 -0.58
N ASP A 129 7.59 -2.85 -0.70
CA ASP A 129 8.29 -3.56 0.38
C ASP A 129 8.98 -2.57 1.34
N GLU A 130 8.22 -1.81 2.10
CA GLU A 130 8.71 -0.98 3.19
C GLU A 130 8.14 -1.50 4.52
N HIS A 131 9.04 -1.78 5.47
CA HIS A 131 8.68 -2.35 6.77
C HIS A 131 8.90 -1.39 7.94
N ASP A 132 9.36 -0.17 7.67
CA ASP A 132 9.76 0.81 8.69
C ASP A 132 8.58 1.67 9.18
N GLY A 133 7.51 1.03 9.62
CA GLY A 133 6.39 1.74 10.24
C GLY A 133 5.08 1.65 9.46
N ILE A 134 4.14 2.53 9.79
CA ILE A 134 2.85 2.63 9.10
C ILE A 134 2.94 3.57 7.90
N LEU A 135 2.01 3.40 6.96
CA LEU A 135 1.83 4.34 5.85
C LEU A 135 1.17 5.64 6.37
N ILE A 136 1.78 6.78 6.04
CA ILE A 136 1.21 8.10 6.30
C ILE A 136 0.67 8.63 4.98
N LEU A 137 -0.61 8.98 4.97
CA LEU A 137 -1.30 9.54 3.82
C LEU A 137 -1.20 11.08 3.82
N ASP A 138 -1.36 11.69 2.66
CA ASP A 138 -1.41 13.14 2.53
C ASP A 138 -2.68 13.73 3.18
N GLU A 139 -2.61 14.96 3.66
CA GLU A 139 -3.72 15.64 4.33
C GLU A 139 -4.94 15.88 3.41
N SER A 140 -4.77 15.78 2.10
CA SER A 140 -5.86 15.89 1.12
C SER A 140 -6.84 14.72 1.16
N PHE A 141 -6.44 13.58 1.76
CA PHE A 141 -7.30 12.42 1.88
C PHE A 141 -8.47 12.66 2.83
N LYS A 142 -9.68 12.39 2.35
CA LYS A 142 -10.90 12.58 3.14
C LYS A 142 -11.04 11.51 4.21
N ILE A 143 -11.09 11.90 5.48
CA ILE A 143 -11.33 11.02 6.62
C ILE A 143 -12.67 10.29 6.43
N GLY A 144 -12.67 8.99 6.71
CA GLY A 144 -13.85 8.13 6.55
C GLY A 144 -14.11 7.65 5.13
N SER A 145 -13.30 8.07 4.16
CA SER A 145 -13.40 7.51 2.80
C SER A 145 -12.79 6.11 2.72
N ASP A 146 -13.35 5.30 1.84
CA ASP A 146 -12.78 4.01 1.49
C ASP A 146 -11.46 4.22 0.72
N LEU A 147 -10.40 3.59 1.19
CA LEU A 147 -9.07 3.75 0.59
C LEU A 147 -9.04 3.32 -0.88
N SER A 148 -9.78 2.27 -1.25
CA SER A 148 -9.85 1.79 -2.63
C SER A 148 -10.42 2.81 -3.62
N LYS A 149 -11.25 3.74 -3.12
CA LYS A 149 -11.88 4.79 -3.93
C LYS A 149 -11.06 6.07 -3.99
N THR A 150 -10.23 6.29 -3.00
CA THR A 150 -9.50 7.55 -2.80
C THR A 150 -8.04 7.42 -3.22
N TYR A 151 -7.47 6.26 -2.98
CA TYR A 151 -6.11 5.92 -3.40
C TYR A 151 -6.22 5.24 -4.78
N ASN A 152 -6.01 5.99 -5.83
CA ASN A 152 -6.09 5.47 -7.20
C ASN A 152 -4.81 4.68 -7.52
N SER A 153 -4.63 3.57 -6.82
CA SER A 153 -3.47 2.68 -6.91
C SER A 153 -3.66 1.52 -7.89
N THR A 154 -4.64 1.67 -8.81
CA THR A 154 -4.71 0.79 -9.96
C THR A 154 -3.59 1.19 -10.90
N ASP A 155 -2.43 0.68 -10.65
CA ASP A 155 -1.29 0.80 -11.54
C ASP A 155 -0.93 -0.59 -12.07
N SER A 156 -0.19 -0.63 -13.12
CA SER A 156 0.35 -1.86 -13.65
C SER A 156 1.85 -1.70 -13.87
N TYR A 157 2.58 -2.77 -13.72
CA TYR A 157 3.98 -2.78 -14.11
C TYR A 157 4.32 -3.96 -14.99
N CYS A 158 5.16 -3.74 -15.97
CA CYS A 158 5.83 -4.79 -16.70
C CYS A 158 7.25 -5.00 -16.16
N CYS A 159 7.62 -6.26 -15.98
CA CYS A 159 8.97 -6.65 -15.65
C CYS A 159 9.74 -6.87 -16.96
N LEU A 160 10.65 -5.95 -17.28
CA LEU A 160 11.49 -6.05 -18.45
C LEU A 160 12.72 -6.86 -18.13
N LEU A 161 13.00 -7.91 -18.92
CA LEU A 161 14.28 -8.58 -18.89
C LEU A 161 15.34 -7.63 -19.47
N TYR A 162 16.36 -7.39 -18.68
CA TYR A 162 17.56 -6.72 -19.12
C TYR A 162 18.60 -7.82 -19.42
N THR A 163 18.66 -8.26 -20.65
CA THR A 163 19.75 -9.13 -21.09
C THR A 163 21.00 -8.28 -21.26
N SER A 164 21.88 -8.34 -20.29
CA SER A 164 23.22 -7.75 -20.39
C SER A 164 24.20 -8.63 -21.18
N ASP A 165 23.71 -9.38 -22.16
CA ASP A 165 24.54 -10.23 -23.02
C ASP A 165 24.77 -9.60 -24.37
N ALA A 166 25.44 -8.46 -24.36
CA ALA A 166 26.05 -7.96 -25.58
C ALA A 166 27.48 -7.48 -25.28
N ALA A 167 28.32 -8.35 -24.77
CA ALA A 167 29.77 -8.19 -24.85
C ALA A 167 30.52 -9.29 -24.10
N ASP A 168 30.49 -10.50 -24.55
CA ASP A 168 31.64 -11.37 -24.37
C ASP A 168 31.79 -12.37 -25.57
N ASP A 169 31.77 -11.82 -26.78
CA ASP A 169 32.45 -12.49 -27.86
C ASP A 169 33.91 -12.05 -27.79
N GLY A 170 34.63 -12.74 -26.91
CA GLY A 170 36.07 -12.71 -26.86
C GLY A 170 36.63 -13.14 -28.22
N VAL A 171 37.18 -12.16 -28.92
CA VAL A 171 38.08 -12.42 -30.02
C VAL A 171 39.35 -13.00 -29.42
N GLY A 172 39.52 -14.31 -29.59
CA GLY A 172 40.78 -14.99 -29.41
C GLY A 172 41.73 -14.74 -30.57
#